data_ceeb67a27e9609e6a9ea0e5bc3b0fc26
#
_entry.id   ceeb67a27e9609e6a9ea0e5bc3b0fc26
#
_cell.length_a   1.000
_cell.length_b   1.000
_cell.length_c   1.000
_cell.angle_alpha   90.00
_cell.angle_beta   90.00
_cell.angle_gamma   90.00
#
_symmetry.space_group_name_H-M   'P 1'
#
loop_
_entity.id
_entity.type
_entity.pdbx_description
1 polymer ?
#
loop_
_entity_poly.entity_id
_entity_poly.type
_entity_poly.pdbx_seq_one_letter_code
_entity_poly.pdbx_strand_id
1 'polypeptide(L)'
;MSNDATEANTATEANTATEASTATEASTATEASTATEASTATITTEPTQTTKRTETSGPRDTIYIGKKPLMAYVTSTLIQLANIPSVTIKARGMSIGRAVDVSQIISRKTENAGYTIGNIKLGSEALESQDGRTRNVSTIDIEVKRKV
;
A
#
# COMPACT_ATOMS: atom_id res chain seq x y z
N MET A 1 69.32 2.24 16.26
CA MET A 1 68.67 2.18 17.56
C MET A 1 67.19 2.08 17.27
N SER A 2 66.69 0.92 17.08
CA SER A 2 66.12 -0.06 18.01
C SER A 2 64.86 0.50 18.68
N ASN A 3 63.75 -0.05 18.31
CA ASN A 3 62.75 -0.85 19.01
C ASN A 3 61.45 -0.72 18.28
N ASP A 4 60.95 -1.66 17.59
CA ASP A 4 60.38 -2.97 17.97
C ASP A 4 59.39 -2.88 19.13
N ALA A 5 58.16 -3.03 18.78
CA ALA A 5 57.13 -3.62 19.63
C ALA A 5 55.93 -4.07 18.79
N THR A 6 56.01 -5.27 18.37
CA THR A 6 54.94 -6.18 18.00
C THR A 6 54.06 -6.43 19.23
N GLU A 7 52.77 -6.13 19.13
CA GLU A 7 51.80 -6.81 19.96
C GLU A 7 50.59 -7.20 19.18
N ALA A 8 50.58 -8.46 18.86
CA ALA A 8 49.42 -9.20 18.42
C ALA A 8 48.46 -9.36 19.60
N ASN A 9 47.22 -8.92 19.46
CA ASN A 9 46.15 -9.29 20.36
C ASN A 9 45.09 -10.09 19.62
N THR A 10 45.32 -11.39 19.65
CA THR A 10 44.35 -12.41 19.31
C THR A 10 43.36 -12.52 20.46
N ALA A 11 42.16 -12.07 20.26
CA ALA A 11 41.04 -12.44 21.11
C ALA A 11 40.02 -13.19 20.25
N THR A 12 40.19 -14.50 20.28
CA THR A 12 39.18 -15.47 19.84
C THR A 12 38.17 -15.61 20.98
N GLU A 13 36.99 -15.19 20.80
CA GLU A 13 35.88 -15.65 21.63
C GLU A 13 34.79 -16.20 20.73
N ALA A 14 34.79 -17.49 20.65
CA ALA A 14 33.71 -18.32 20.19
C ALA A 14 32.60 -18.28 21.24
N ASN A 15 31.46 -17.73 20.92
CA ASN A 15 30.27 -17.93 21.73
C ASN A 15 29.26 -18.74 20.93
N THR A 16 29.35 -20.04 21.16
CA THR A 16 28.39 -21.07 20.80
C THR A 16 27.22 -20.96 21.79
N ALA A 17 26.11 -20.44 21.37
CA ALA A 17 24.86 -20.67 22.06
C ALA A 17 23.91 -21.35 21.10
N THR A 18 23.90 -22.65 21.18
CA THR A 18 22.90 -23.57 20.64
C THR A 18 21.75 -23.59 21.63
N GLU A 19 20.62 -23.05 21.27
CA GLU A 19 19.36 -23.41 21.91
C GLU A 19 18.35 -23.77 20.86
N ALA A 20 18.19 -25.05 20.67
CA ALA A 20 17.09 -25.67 19.99
C ALA A 20 15.87 -25.65 20.93
N SER A 21 14.84 -24.94 20.56
CA SER A 21 13.52 -25.11 21.17
C SER A 21 12.57 -25.63 20.11
N THR A 22 12.43 -26.91 20.12
CA THR A 22 11.37 -27.68 19.47
C THR A 22 10.08 -27.48 20.27
N ALA A 23 9.12 -26.81 19.69
CA ALA A 23 7.75 -26.91 20.13
C ALA A 23 6.89 -27.33 18.93
N THR A 24 6.69 -28.63 18.87
CA THR A 24 5.69 -29.29 18.03
C THR A 24 4.38 -29.25 18.79
N GLU A 25 3.40 -28.57 18.30
CA GLU A 25 2.03 -28.85 18.66
C GLU A 25 1.18 -28.88 17.40
N ALA A 26 0.94 -30.08 16.97
CA ALA A 26 -0.10 -30.43 16.04
C ALA A 26 -1.45 -30.39 16.77
N SER A 27 -2.35 -29.53 16.35
CA SER A 27 -3.75 -29.63 16.72
C SER A 27 -4.58 -29.84 15.44
N THR A 28 -4.84 -31.10 15.20
CA THR A 28 -5.86 -31.60 14.30
C THR A 28 -7.24 -31.37 14.94
N ALA A 29 -8.04 -30.53 14.35
CA ALA A 29 -9.47 -30.54 14.60
C ALA A 29 -10.18 -30.61 13.25
N THR A 30 -10.52 -31.84 12.89
CA THR A 30 -11.47 -32.18 11.86
C THR A 30 -12.86 -32.13 12.50
N GLU A 31 -13.71 -31.26 12.03
CA GLU A 31 -15.14 -31.46 12.19
C GLU A 31 -15.86 -31.04 10.91
N ALA A 32 -16.24 -32.06 10.18
CA ALA A 32 -17.23 -32.00 9.15
C ALA A 32 -18.61 -31.90 9.82
N SER A 33 -19.38 -30.89 9.50
CA SER A 33 -20.81 -30.86 9.77
C SER A 33 -21.54 -30.48 8.51
N THR A 34 -22.04 -31.50 7.88
CA THR A 34 -23.10 -31.50 6.87
C THR A 34 -24.40 -31.09 7.53
N ALA A 35 -24.99 -30.00 7.15
CA ALA A 35 -26.39 -29.74 7.38
C ALA A 35 -26.99 -29.11 6.13
N THR A 36 -27.63 -29.99 5.36
CA THR A 36 -28.57 -29.63 4.31
C THR A 36 -29.89 -29.27 5.00
N GLU A 37 -30.36 -28.08 4.89
CA GLU A 37 -31.77 -27.79 4.99
C GLU A 37 -32.16 -26.68 4.02
N ALA A 38 -32.94 -27.09 3.05
CA ALA A 38 -33.74 -26.24 2.22
C ALA A 38 -34.85 -25.61 3.04
N SER A 39 -34.92 -24.30 3.09
CA SER A 39 -36.12 -23.60 3.53
C SER A 39 -36.41 -22.45 2.63
N THR A 40 -37.44 -22.65 1.86
CA THR A 40 -38.21 -21.67 1.12
C THR A 40 -38.78 -20.64 2.08
N ALA A 41 -38.42 -19.39 1.96
CA ALA A 41 -39.27 -18.31 2.43
C ALA A 41 -38.87 -16.93 1.90
N THR A 42 -39.77 -16.39 1.14
CA THR A 42 -40.25 -15.02 1.19
C THR A 42 -39.28 -13.91 0.80
N ILE A 43 -39.51 -13.46 -0.40
CA ILE A 43 -39.09 -12.17 -0.92
C ILE A 43 -39.66 -11.06 -0.03
N THR A 44 -38.83 -10.51 0.82
CA THR A 44 -39.07 -9.19 1.41
C THR A 44 -38.13 -8.22 0.72
N THR A 45 -38.71 -7.41 -0.09
CA THR A 45 -38.09 -6.28 -0.75
C THR A 45 -37.76 -5.25 0.35
N GLU A 46 -36.51 -5.26 0.81
CA GLU A 46 -35.98 -4.18 1.61
C GLU A 46 -35.24 -3.21 0.67
N PRO A 47 -35.45 -1.90 0.82
CA PRO A 47 -34.86 -0.94 -0.09
C PRO A 47 -33.35 -0.95 0.08
N THR A 48 -32.71 -1.39 -0.96
CA THR A 48 -31.27 -1.20 -1.18
C THR A 48 -30.92 0.24 -0.82
N GLN A 49 -30.30 0.43 0.33
CA GLN A 49 -29.55 1.65 0.60
C GLN A 49 -28.46 1.70 -0.46
N THR A 50 -28.76 2.40 -1.53
CA THR A 50 -27.80 2.91 -2.47
C THR A 50 -26.85 3.78 -1.65
N THR A 51 -25.79 3.19 -1.15
CA THR A 51 -24.63 3.95 -0.69
C THR A 51 -24.26 4.81 -1.86
N LYS A 52 -24.62 6.06 -1.76
CA LYS A 52 -24.28 7.13 -2.69
C LYS A 52 -22.77 7.08 -2.83
N ARG A 53 -22.35 6.34 -3.84
CA ARG A 53 -20.97 6.30 -4.30
C ARG A 53 -20.67 7.75 -4.66
N THR A 54 -19.99 8.42 -3.76
CA THR A 54 -19.47 9.76 -4.03
C THR A 54 -18.48 9.54 -5.16
N GLU A 55 -18.99 9.63 -6.36
CA GLU A 55 -18.18 9.71 -7.56
C GLU A 55 -17.42 11.01 -7.43
N THR A 56 -16.19 10.87 -6.95
CA THR A 56 -15.21 11.91 -7.08
C THR A 56 -14.97 11.99 -8.58
N SER A 57 -15.75 12.86 -9.23
CA SER A 57 -15.64 13.13 -10.66
C SER A 57 -14.41 13.98 -10.94
N GLY A 58 -13.25 13.37 -10.62
CA GLY A 58 -11.97 13.79 -11.16
C GLY A 58 -11.75 13.11 -12.51
N PRO A 59 -10.81 13.60 -13.31
CA PRO A 59 -10.42 12.91 -14.53
C PRO A 59 -10.18 11.44 -14.23
N ARG A 60 -10.66 10.54 -15.07
CA ARG A 60 -10.59 9.08 -14.88
C ARG A 60 -9.18 8.53 -14.76
N ASP A 61 -8.20 9.33 -15.09
CA ASP A 61 -6.76 9.07 -15.03
C ASP A 61 -6.09 9.49 -13.70
N THR A 62 -6.87 9.98 -12.74
CA THR A 62 -6.34 10.52 -11.49
C THR A 62 -6.90 9.78 -10.27
N ILE A 63 -5.99 9.38 -9.36
CA ILE A 63 -6.33 8.76 -8.09
C ILE A 63 -5.87 9.63 -6.94
N TYR A 64 -6.81 10.05 -6.11
CA TYR A 64 -6.52 10.82 -4.90
C TYR A 64 -6.31 9.90 -3.70
N ILE A 65 -5.15 10.02 -3.07
CA ILE A 65 -4.81 9.26 -1.87
C ILE A 65 -5.36 9.95 -0.62
N GLY A 66 -6.11 9.20 0.16
CA GLY A 66 -6.69 9.66 1.40
C GLY A 66 -6.54 8.63 2.53
N LYS A 67 -7.62 8.39 3.28
CA LYS A 67 -7.62 7.56 4.49
C LYS A 67 -7.87 6.06 4.26
N LYS A 68 -8.25 5.65 3.06
CA LYS A 68 -8.53 4.24 2.74
C LYS A 68 -7.27 3.37 2.91
N PRO A 69 -7.41 2.04 3.08
CA PRO A 69 -6.26 1.13 3.11
C PRO A 69 -5.40 1.25 1.86
N LEU A 70 -4.10 1.08 2.04
CA LEU A 70 -3.10 1.27 0.97
C LEU A 70 -3.38 0.39 -0.25
N MET A 71 -3.71 -0.88 -0.01
CA MET A 71 -3.99 -1.85 -1.06
C MET A 71 -5.23 -1.52 -1.89
N ALA A 72 -6.21 -0.80 -1.34
CA ALA A 72 -7.37 -0.33 -2.09
C ALA A 72 -6.96 0.65 -3.21
N TYR A 73 -6.00 1.52 -2.94
CA TYR A 73 -5.46 2.43 -3.95
C TYR A 73 -4.62 1.71 -4.99
N VAL A 74 -3.80 0.74 -4.56
CA VAL A 74 -3.01 -0.10 -5.47
C VAL A 74 -3.92 -0.82 -6.46
N THR A 75 -4.96 -1.48 -5.97
CA THR A 75 -5.93 -2.18 -6.81
C THR A 75 -6.65 -1.24 -7.76
N SER A 76 -7.12 -0.10 -7.28
CA SER A 76 -7.79 0.91 -8.12
C SER A 76 -6.88 1.43 -9.22
N THR A 77 -5.61 1.69 -8.90
CA THR A 77 -4.62 2.15 -9.89
C THR A 77 -4.34 1.09 -10.93
N LEU A 78 -4.18 -0.17 -10.53
CA LEU A 78 -3.95 -1.27 -11.47
C LEU A 78 -5.14 -1.49 -12.43
N ILE A 79 -6.37 -1.39 -11.91
CA ILE A 79 -7.59 -1.48 -12.73
C ILE A 79 -7.62 -0.35 -13.76
N GLN A 80 -7.27 0.86 -13.36
CA GLN A 80 -7.23 2.00 -14.29
C GLN A 80 -6.12 1.84 -15.33
N LEU A 81 -4.92 1.43 -14.92
CA LEU A 81 -3.79 1.17 -15.83
C LEU A 81 -4.07 0.07 -16.86
N ALA A 82 -4.99 -0.84 -16.56
CA ALA A 82 -5.42 -1.84 -17.54
C ALA A 82 -6.23 -1.21 -18.69
N ASN A 83 -6.91 -0.09 -18.42
CA ASN A 83 -7.80 0.58 -19.37
C ASN A 83 -7.16 1.82 -20.03
N ILE A 84 -6.25 2.47 -19.34
CA ILE A 84 -5.61 3.72 -19.79
C ILE A 84 -4.07 3.62 -19.69
N PRO A 85 -3.35 4.29 -20.60
CA PRO A 85 -1.88 4.16 -20.68
C PRO A 85 -1.13 4.79 -19.52
N SER A 86 -1.73 5.76 -18.83
CA SER A 86 -1.12 6.43 -17.69
C SER A 86 -2.16 6.82 -16.64
N VAL A 87 -1.75 6.80 -15.38
CA VAL A 87 -2.56 7.21 -14.22
C VAL A 87 -1.73 8.12 -13.34
N THR A 88 -2.32 9.20 -12.89
CA THR A 88 -1.70 10.13 -11.95
C THR A 88 -2.19 9.88 -10.52
N ILE A 89 -1.29 9.60 -9.62
CA ILE A 89 -1.56 9.44 -8.19
C ILE A 89 -1.32 10.80 -7.53
N LYS A 90 -2.36 11.36 -6.95
CA LYS A 90 -2.29 12.66 -6.27
C LYS A 90 -2.47 12.51 -4.77
N ALA A 91 -1.63 13.20 -4.02
CA ALA A 91 -1.75 13.24 -2.57
C ALA A 91 -1.32 14.59 -2.02
N ARG A 92 -1.78 14.89 -0.81
CA ARG A 92 -1.44 16.12 -0.12
C ARG A 92 -1.26 15.90 1.38
N GLY A 93 -0.40 16.72 1.97
CA GLY A 93 -0.07 16.67 3.38
C GLY A 93 0.45 15.31 3.81
N MET A 94 -0.13 14.76 4.87
CA MET A 94 0.29 13.48 5.43
C MET A 94 0.06 12.26 4.51
N SER A 95 -0.75 12.41 3.47
CA SER A 95 -1.00 11.33 2.51
C SER A 95 0.12 11.19 1.46
N ILE A 96 1.08 12.10 1.41
CA ILE A 96 2.19 12.07 0.45
C ILE A 96 3.02 10.80 0.59
N GLY A 97 3.40 10.43 1.82
CA GLY A 97 4.12 9.18 2.08
C GLY A 97 3.36 7.95 1.55
N ARG A 98 2.05 7.93 1.75
CA ARG A 98 1.19 6.84 1.25
C ARG A 98 1.13 6.79 -0.27
N ALA A 99 1.15 7.94 -0.95
CA ALA A 99 1.20 7.98 -2.40
C ALA A 99 2.51 7.39 -2.94
N VAL A 100 3.62 7.69 -2.28
CA VAL A 100 4.92 7.10 -2.60
C VAL A 100 4.89 5.59 -2.39
N ASP A 101 4.37 5.11 -1.26
CA ASP A 101 4.24 3.67 -0.98
C ASP A 101 3.38 2.96 -2.04
N VAL A 102 2.23 3.54 -2.41
CA VAL A 102 1.35 3.01 -3.47
C VAL A 102 2.12 2.92 -4.79
N SER A 103 2.83 3.98 -5.18
CA SER A 103 3.59 4.01 -6.43
C SER A 103 4.70 2.96 -6.46
N GLN A 104 5.39 2.75 -5.34
CA GLN A 104 6.44 1.73 -5.20
C GLN A 104 5.88 0.30 -5.26
N ILE A 105 4.75 0.05 -4.60
CA ILE A 105 4.08 -1.25 -4.67
C ILE A 105 3.64 -1.54 -6.11
N ILE A 106 3.08 -0.57 -6.80
CA ILE A 106 2.67 -0.72 -8.19
C ILE A 106 3.89 -1.00 -9.06
N SER A 107 4.95 -0.21 -8.94
CA SER A 107 6.18 -0.40 -9.70
C SER A 107 6.72 -1.82 -9.57
N ARG A 108 6.82 -2.34 -8.33
CA ARG A 108 7.28 -3.72 -8.07
C ARG A 108 6.33 -4.79 -8.64
N LYS A 109 5.02 -4.60 -8.47
CA LYS A 109 4.02 -5.57 -8.95
C LYS A 109 3.89 -5.59 -10.47
N THR A 110 4.21 -4.48 -11.13
CA THR A 110 4.02 -4.30 -12.57
C THR A 110 5.34 -4.22 -13.35
N GLU A 111 6.45 -4.49 -12.70
CA GLU A 111 7.78 -4.48 -13.32
C GLU A 111 7.80 -5.37 -14.57
N ASN A 112 7.23 -6.57 -14.48
CA ASN A 112 7.10 -7.49 -15.61
C ASN A 112 5.97 -7.11 -16.58
N ALA A 113 5.00 -6.31 -16.16
CA ALA A 113 3.89 -5.85 -17.00
C ALA A 113 4.22 -4.58 -17.79
N GLY A 114 5.42 -4.05 -17.62
CA GLY A 114 5.92 -2.92 -18.39
C GLY A 114 5.35 -1.57 -17.98
N TYR A 115 5.04 -1.36 -16.71
CA TYR A 115 4.71 -0.04 -16.16
C TYR A 115 5.91 0.55 -15.44
N THR A 116 6.01 1.86 -15.48
CA THR A 116 7.09 2.62 -14.84
C THR A 116 6.54 3.89 -14.20
N ILE A 117 7.24 4.38 -13.18
CA ILE A 117 7.00 5.70 -12.63
C ILE A 117 7.52 6.71 -13.64
N GLY A 118 6.64 7.61 -14.07
CA GLY A 118 6.96 8.69 -14.97
C GLY A 118 7.35 9.96 -14.23
N ASN A 119 6.62 11.02 -14.52
CA ASN A 119 6.86 12.33 -13.94
C ASN A 119 6.40 12.43 -12.50
N ILE A 120 7.20 13.08 -11.66
CA ILE A 120 6.83 13.38 -10.27
C ILE A 120 6.84 14.90 -10.13
N LYS A 121 5.70 15.46 -9.76
CA LYS A 121 5.53 16.89 -9.55
C LYS A 121 5.25 17.17 -8.07
N LEU A 122 5.99 18.08 -7.51
CA LEU A 122 5.77 18.61 -6.17
C LEU A 122 5.17 20.00 -6.25
N GLY A 123 4.27 20.30 -5.33
CA GLY A 123 3.63 21.59 -5.25
C GLY A 123 3.17 21.92 -3.85
N SER A 124 2.50 23.04 -3.72
CA SER A 124 1.86 23.47 -2.48
C SER A 124 0.50 24.09 -2.82
N GLU A 125 -0.50 23.76 -2.04
CA GLU A 125 -1.86 24.30 -2.16
C GLU A 125 -2.25 25.00 -0.86
N ALA A 126 -2.89 26.15 -0.98
CA ALA A 126 -3.49 26.81 0.16
C ALA A 126 -4.88 26.18 0.41
N LEU A 127 -5.05 25.54 1.55
CA LEU A 127 -6.31 24.95 1.96
C LEU A 127 -6.89 25.72 3.15
N GLU A 128 -8.16 26.03 3.07
CA GLU A 128 -8.91 26.56 4.18
C GLU A 128 -9.29 25.44 5.15
N SER A 129 -8.91 25.62 6.40
CA SER A 129 -9.27 24.73 7.49
C SER A 129 -10.69 25.05 7.96
N GLN A 130 -11.33 24.10 8.64
CA GLN A 130 -12.66 24.33 9.25
C GLN A 130 -12.71 25.51 10.23
N ASP A 131 -11.55 25.94 10.73
CA ASP A 131 -11.40 27.10 11.63
C ASP A 131 -11.30 28.44 10.85
N GLY A 132 -11.51 28.46 9.52
CA GLY A 132 -11.37 29.62 8.66
C GLY A 132 -9.93 30.07 8.43
N ARG A 133 -8.94 29.27 8.85
CA ARG A 133 -7.52 29.59 8.65
C ARG A 133 -7.02 28.93 7.38
N THR A 134 -6.33 29.69 6.55
CA THR A 134 -5.64 29.15 5.37
C THR A 134 -4.31 28.57 5.78
N ARG A 135 -4.07 27.30 5.37
CA ARG A 135 -2.79 26.61 5.59
C ARG A 135 -2.23 26.14 4.24
N ASN A 136 -0.94 26.33 4.06
CA ASN A 136 -0.25 25.74 2.93
C ASN A 136 0.01 24.25 3.18
N VAL A 137 -0.42 23.43 2.25
CA VAL A 137 -0.27 21.98 2.31
C VAL A 137 0.52 21.52 1.09
N SER A 138 1.58 20.77 1.34
CA SER A 138 2.38 20.19 0.27
C SER A 138 1.57 19.19 -0.53
N THR A 139 1.79 19.13 -1.83
CA THR A 139 1.14 18.21 -2.77
C THR A 139 2.17 17.43 -3.55
N ILE A 140 1.81 16.22 -3.96
CA ILE A 140 2.58 15.39 -4.87
C ILE A 140 1.66 14.80 -5.93
N ASP A 141 2.12 14.82 -7.17
CA ASP A 141 1.53 14.15 -8.31
C ASP A 141 2.55 13.15 -8.84
N ILE A 142 2.21 11.88 -8.84
CA ILE A 142 3.08 10.79 -9.33
C ILE A 142 2.40 10.17 -10.54
N GLU A 143 3.03 10.27 -11.69
CA GLU A 143 2.57 9.62 -12.91
C GLU A 143 3.07 8.19 -12.96
N VAL A 144 2.17 7.24 -13.17
CA VAL A 144 2.49 5.85 -13.50
C VAL A 144 2.02 5.59 -14.92
N LYS A 145 2.92 5.18 -15.79
CA LYS A 145 2.65 4.99 -17.22
C LYS A 145 3.16 3.66 -17.73
N ARG A 146 2.54 3.20 -18.81
CA ARG A 146 3.03 2.02 -19.53
C ARG A 146 4.37 2.36 -20.21
N LYS A 147 5.32 1.46 -20.05
CA LYS A 147 6.60 1.50 -20.77
C LYS A 147 6.32 1.13 -22.24
N VAL A 148 6.61 2.02 -23.10
CA VAL A 148 6.44 1.82 -24.54
C VAL A 148 7.71 1.18 -25.11
#